data_1e23d58518e556835abcda6e52215745
#
_entry.id   1e23d58518e556835abcda6e52215745
#
_cell.length_a   1.000
_cell.length_b   1.000
_cell.length_c   1.000
_cell.angle_alpha   90.00
_cell.angle_beta   90.00
_cell.angle_gamma   90.00
#
_symmetry.space_group_name_H-M   'P 1'
#
loop_
_entity.id
_entity.type
_entity.pdbx_description
1 polymer ?
#
loop_
_entity_poly.entity_id
_entity_poly.type
_entity_poly.pdbx_seq_one_letter_code
_entity_poly.pdbx_strand_id
1 'polypeptide(L)'
;MSKIYTSADQFIGRTPLLELTHIEKELGLKAKILAKLEYFNPAGSVKDRIAKAMIDDAEQKGLLKEGSVIIEPTSGNTGIGLASVAAARGYRIIIVMPDSMSVERRQLMKAYGAELVLTEGAKGMKGAIARAEELAKEIPSSFFPGQFVNPANPKAHFETTGPEIYEDTDGKVDYFVAGVGTGGTITGTGEYLKSKNPAIRVVAVEPKTSAVLSTGVAGPHKIQGIGAGFVPQVLDTKVYDEIVPVDNDDAFTTGRLVGRKEGVLVGISSGAALWAAIELAKRPDSEGKTIVVLMPDTGDRYLSTTLFAE
;
A
#
# COMPACT_ATOMS: atom_id res chain seq x y z
N MET A 1 -20.50 3.38 25.35
CA MET A 1 -21.02 3.67 23.98
C MET A 1 -21.08 2.37 23.20
N SER A 2 -22.15 2.15 22.46
CA SER A 2 -22.28 0.99 21.56
C SER A 2 -21.18 1.03 20.49
N LYS A 3 -20.54 -0.15 20.21
CA LYS A 3 -19.54 -0.30 19.15
C LYS A 3 -20.14 -1.00 17.92
N ILE A 4 -21.42 -0.74 17.63
CA ILE A 4 -22.10 -1.28 16.45
C ILE A 4 -21.81 -0.34 15.28
N TYR A 5 -21.19 -0.88 14.23
CA TYR A 5 -20.91 -0.19 12.99
C TYR A 5 -22.02 -0.48 11.97
N THR A 6 -22.30 0.46 11.10
CA THR A 6 -23.35 0.38 10.09
C THR A 6 -22.83 0.24 8.67
N SER A 7 -21.53 0.39 8.47
CA SER A 7 -20.85 0.23 7.18
C SER A 7 -19.45 -0.35 7.38
N ALA A 8 -19.02 -1.22 6.46
CA ALA A 8 -17.72 -1.88 6.53
C ALA A 8 -16.54 -0.89 6.40
N ASP A 9 -16.72 0.22 5.69
CA ASP A 9 -15.68 1.25 5.52
C ASP A 9 -15.36 2.03 6.81
N GLN A 10 -16.19 1.89 7.86
CA GLN A 10 -15.93 2.44 9.19
C GLN A 10 -14.85 1.67 9.96
N PHE A 11 -14.50 0.44 9.52
CA PHE A 11 -13.40 -0.36 10.09
C PHE A 11 -12.03 0.01 9.51
N ILE A 12 -11.98 0.81 8.45
CA ILE A 12 -10.73 1.17 7.78
C ILE A 12 -9.88 2.02 8.72
N GLY A 13 -8.61 1.65 8.84
CA GLY A 13 -7.65 2.29 9.72
C GLY A 13 -7.57 1.63 11.10
N ARG A 14 -6.89 2.30 12.04
CA ARG A 14 -6.62 1.82 13.41
C ARG A 14 -5.99 0.42 13.41
N THR A 15 -5.12 0.19 12.46
CA THR A 15 -4.41 -1.09 12.32
C THR A 15 -3.35 -1.21 13.42
N PRO A 16 -3.07 -2.43 13.91
CA PRO A 16 -2.14 -2.61 15.03
C PRO A 16 -0.67 -2.44 14.63
N LEU A 17 0.17 -2.12 15.62
CA LEU A 17 1.60 -2.34 15.59
C LEU A 17 1.96 -3.66 16.28
N LEU A 18 2.85 -4.43 15.65
CA LEU A 18 3.41 -5.67 16.20
C LEU A 18 4.93 -5.52 16.33
N GLU A 19 5.49 -5.68 17.54
CA GLU A 19 6.94 -5.78 17.74
C GLU A 19 7.41 -7.16 17.28
N LEU A 20 8.41 -7.20 16.39
CA LEU A 20 8.91 -8.44 15.77
C LEU A 20 9.99 -9.09 16.64
N THR A 21 9.61 -9.43 17.87
CA THR A 21 10.53 -9.87 18.94
C THR A 21 11.30 -11.14 18.63
N HIS A 22 10.71 -12.08 17.88
CA HIS A 22 11.40 -13.33 17.50
C HIS A 22 12.43 -13.08 16.42
N ILE A 23 12.14 -12.22 15.46
CA ILE A 23 13.08 -11.80 14.40
C ILE A 23 14.23 -11.00 15.01
N GLU A 24 13.94 -10.05 15.89
CA GLU A 24 14.96 -9.26 16.61
C GLU A 24 15.92 -10.16 17.38
N LYS A 25 15.39 -11.11 18.14
CA LYS A 25 16.17 -12.07 18.90
C LYS A 25 17.03 -12.99 18.02
N GLU A 26 16.44 -13.55 16.96
CA GLU A 26 17.15 -14.48 16.06
C GLU A 26 18.31 -13.82 15.34
N LEU A 27 18.12 -12.56 14.92
CA LEU A 27 19.12 -11.79 14.18
C LEU A 27 20.05 -10.98 15.10
N GLY A 28 19.85 -11.03 16.43
CA GLY A 28 20.65 -10.29 17.42
C GLY A 28 20.55 -8.78 17.26
N LEU A 29 19.39 -8.27 16.81
CA LEU A 29 19.15 -6.84 16.61
C LEU A 29 19.05 -6.12 17.95
N LYS A 30 19.59 -4.92 18.02
CA LYS A 30 19.53 -4.04 19.20
C LYS A 30 18.54 -2.88 19.04
N ALA A 31 17.95 -2.74 17.85
CA ALA A 31 16.85 -1.85 17.55
C ALA A 31 15.54 -2.61 17.68
N LYS A 32 14.44 -1.91 17.99
CA LYS A 32 13.09 -2.45 17.92
C LYS A 32 12.52 -2.29 16.51
N ILE A 33 11.87 -3.33 16.00
CA ILE A 33 11.15 -3.28 14.72
C ILE A 33 9.66 -3.47 14.98
N LEU A 34 8.89 -2.41 14.71
CA LEU A 34 7.43 -2.40 14.86
C LEU A 34 6.78 -2.49 13.48
N ALA A 35 6.04 -3.55 13.24
CA ALA A 35 5.30 -3.77 11.99
C ALA A 35 3.91 -3.14 12.07
N LYS A 36 3.60 -2.14 11.22
CA LYS A 36 2.25 -1.61 11.03
C LYS A 36 1.49 -2.54 10.09
N LEU A 37 0.56 -3.33 10.63
CA LEU A 37 -0.10 -4.43 9.93
C LEU A 37 -1.35 -3.95 9.19
N GLU A 38 -1.19 -3.45 7.97
CA GLU A 38 -2.26 -2.88 7.16
C GLU A 38 -3.27 -3.90 6.60
N TYR A 39 -2.98 -5.20 6.71
CA TYR A 39 -3.93 -6.24 6.34
C TYR A 39 -5.14 -6.34 7.29
N PHE A 40 -5.13 -5.69 8.45
CA PHE A 40 -6.28 -5.58 9.33
C PHE A 40 -7.38 -4.66 8.79
N ASN A 41 -7.13 -3.90 7.74
CA ASN A 41 -8.19 -3.23 7.02
C ASN A 41 -9.19 -4.24 6.41
N PRO A 42 -10.48 -3.91 6.28
CA PRO A 42 -11.54 -4.85 5.86
C PRO A 42 -11.28 -5.58 4.54
N ALA A 43 -10.73 -4.88 3.54
CA ALA A 43 -10.35 -5.50 2.27
C ALA A 43 -8.88 -5.97 2.25
N GLY A 44 -8.20 -6.00 3.39
CA GLY A 44 -6.92 -6.65 3.63
C GLY A 44 -5.70 -5.89 3.13
N SER A 45 -5.74 -4.58 2.97
CA SER A 45 -4.56 -3.81 2.60
C SER A 45 -4.60 -2.33 2.99
N VAL A 46 -3.43 -1.70 2.94
CA VAL A 46 -3.25 -0.24 3.10
C VAL A 46 -4.07 0.58 2.10
N LYS A 47 -4.44 0.00 0.96
CA LYS A 47 -5.17 0.69 -0.10
C LYS A 47 -6.64 0.95 0.24
N ASP A 48 -7.17 0.27 1.23
CA ASP A 48 -8.52 0.56 1.76
C ASP A 48 -8.61 2.01 2.25
N ARG A 49 -7.55 2.52 2.86
CA ARG A 49 -7.47 3.91 3.34
C ARG A 49 -7.63 4.91 2.21
N ILE A 50 -6.85 4.75 1.15
CA ILE A 50 -6.92 5.68 0.01
C ILE A 50 -8.20 5.50 -0.81
N ALA A 51 -8.72 4.28 -0.91
CA ALA A 51 -10.00 4.01 -1.56
C ALA A 51 -11.12 4.80 -0.88
N LYS A 52 -11.22 4.70 0.46
CA LYS A 52 -12.18 5.48 1.24
C LYS A 52 -11.94 6.98 1.07
N ALA A 53 -10.72 7.46 1.22
CA ALA A 53 -10.42 8.90 1.16
C ALA A 53 -10.71 9.52 -0.21
N MET A 54 -10.39 8.82 -1.32
CA MET A 54 -10.69 9.31 -2.66
C MET A 54 -12.20 9.36 -2.94
N ILE A 55 -12.98 8.41 -2.40
CA ILE A 55 -14.44 8.41 -2.50
C ILE A 55 -15.02 9.52 -1.62
N ASP A 56 -14.58 9.65 -0.35
CA ASP A 56 -15.02 10.73 0.56
C ASP A 56 -14.78 12.12 -0.06
N ASP A 57 -13.61 12.36 -0.61
CA ASP A 57 -13.24 13.62 -1.25
C ASP A 57 -14.11 13.90 -2.49
N ALA A 58 -14.39 12.87 -3.29
CA ALA A 58 -15.23 12.99 -4.47
C ALA A 58 -16.71 13.29 -4.11
N GLU A 59 -17.25 12.66 -3.07
CA GLU A 59 -18.59 12.95 -2.54
C GLU A 59 -18.68 14.38 -2.02
N GLN A 60 -17.71 14.81 -1.21
CA GLN A 60 -17.66 16.17 -0.67
C GLN A 60 -17.59 17.24 -1.77
N LYS A 61 -16.88 16.96 -2.86
CA LYS A 61 -16.77 17.86 -4.02
C LYS A 61 -17.95 17.75 -5.00
N GLY A 62 -18.87 16.83 -4.76
CA GLY A 62 -20.02 16.57 -5.66
C GLY A 62 -19.63 15.95 -6.99
N LEU A 63 -18.42 15.37 -7.09
CA LEU A 63 -17.93 14.63 -8.25
C LEU A 63 -18.50 13.21 -8.31
N LEU A 64 -18.82 12.64 -7.16
CA LEU A 64 -19.43 11.32 -7.00
C LEU A 64 -20.80 11.50 -6.31
N LYS A 65 -21.86 11.01 -6.95
CA LYS A 65 -23.25 11.14 -6.52
C LYS A 65 -23.97 9.81 -6.68
N GLU A 66 -25.18 9.69 -6.13
CA GLU A 66 -26.05 8.56 -6.40
C GLU A 66 -26.20 8.33 -7.90
N GLY A 67 -26.02 7.08 -8.35
CA GLY A 67 -26.03 6.70 -9.76
C GLY A 67 -24.71 6.96 -10.53
N SER A 68 -23.72 7.57 -9.90
CA SER A 68 -22.37 7.69 -10.49
C SER A 68 -21.68 6.32 -10.59
N VAL A 69 -20.75 6.21 -11.55
CA VAL A 69 -19.95 5.00 -11.77
C VAL A 69 -18.48 5.28 -11.50
N ILE A 70 -17.87 4.52 -10.63
CA ILE A 70 -16.43 4.61 -10.38
C ILE A 70 -15.70 3.80 -11.45
N ILE A 71 -14.68 4.37 -12.08
CA ILE A 71 -13.85 3.66 -13.08
C ILE A 71 -12.38 3.83 -12.66
N GLU A 72 -11.66 2.72 -12.47
CA GLU A 72 -10.23 2.77 -12.14
C GLU A 72 -9.44 1.72 -12.92
N PRO A 73 -8.36 2.11 -13.65
CA PRO A 73 -7.44 1.17 -14.26
C PRO A 73 -6.44 0.68 -13.21
N THR A 74 -6.67 -0.50 -12.66
CA THR A 74 -5.80 -1.09 -11.64
C THR A 74 -5.96 -2.60 -11.57
N SER A 75 -4.88 -3.29 -11.32
CA SER A 75 -4.87 -4.75 -11.11
C SER A 75 -4.53 -5.14 -9.67
N GLY A 76 -4.32 -4.15 -8.81
CA GLY A 76 -3.79 -4.36 -7.46
C GLY A 76 -4.79 -4.09 -6.34
N ASN A 77 -4.22 -3.91 -5.16
CA ASN A 77 -4.96 -3.68 -3.92
C ASN A 77 -5.88 -2.44 -3.97
N THR A 78 -5.56 -1.43 -4.77
CA THR A 78 -6.42 -0.26 -4.95
C THR A 78 -7.77 -0.64 -5.55
N GLY A 79 -7.80 -1.53 -6.56
CA GLY A 79 -9.06 -2.02 -7.13
C GLY A 79 -9.88 -2.81 -6.14
N ILE A 80 -9.23 -3.62 -5.29
CA ILE A 80 -9.91 -4.38 -4.24
C ILE A 80 -10.50 -3.43 -3.18
N GLY A 81 -9.71 -2.45 -2.71
CA GLY A 81 -10.17 -1.46 -1.74
C GLY A 81 -11.32 -0.59 -2.27
N LEU A 82 -11.20 -0.10 -3.53
CA LEU A 82 -12.28 0.65 -4.18
C LEU A 82 -13.55 -0.19 -4.34
N ALA A 83 -13.42 -1.46 -4.76
CA ALA A 83 -14.57 -2.37 -4.89
C ALA A 83 -15.26 -2.59 -3.54
N SER A 84 -14.49 -2.79 -2.47
CA SER A 84 -15.03 -2.95 -1.11
C SER A 84 -15.79 -1.71 -0.62
N VAL A 85 -15.21 -0.52 -0.78
CA VAL A 85 -15.87 0.73 -0.35
C VAL A 85 -17.07 1.04 -1.24
N ALA A 86 -16.98 0.82 -2.56
CA ALA A 86 -18.09 0.99 -3.48
C ALA A 86 -19.27 0.09 -3.11
N ALA A 87 -19.02 -1.18 -2.79
CA ALA A 87 -20.05 -2.11 -2.32
C ALA A 87 -20.70 -1.63 -1.00
N ALA A 88 -19.89 -1.16 -0.04
CA ALA A 88 -20.38 -0.66 1.24
C ALA A 88 -21.27 0.58 1.11
N ARG A 89 -21.08 1.38 0.04
CA ARG A 89 -21.80 2.64 -0.21
C ARG A 89 -22.83 2.56 -1.35
N GLY A 90 -22.97 1.40 -1.99
CA GLY A 90 -23.94 1.21 -3.08
C GLY A 90 -23.55 1.83 -4.42
N TYR A 91 -22.25 2.08 -4.65
CA TYR A 91 -21.77 2.57 -5.93
C TYR A 91 -21.49 1.44 -6.92
N ARG A 92 -21.85 1.68 -8.18
CA ARG A 92 -21.37 0.86 -9.31
C ARG A 92 -19.88 1.14 -9.53
N ILE A 93 -19.10 0.10 -9.74
CA ILE A 93 -17.65 0.23 -10.02
C ILE A 93 -17.21 -0.66 -11.18
N ILE A 94 -16.40 -0.11 -12.06
CA ILE A 94 -15.76 -0.80 -13.18
C ILE A 94 -14.25 -0.75 -12.96
N ILE A 95 -13.63 -1.91 -12.85
CA ILE A 95 -12.17 -2.04 -12.78
C ILE A 95 -11.66 -2.51 -14.13
N VAL A 96 -10.69 -1.78 -14.68
CA VAL A 96 -10.06 -2.09 -15.96
C VAL A 96 -8.66 -2.61 -15.74
N MET A 97 -8.34 -3.80 -16.29
CA MET A 97 -7.02 -4.41 -16.10
C MET A 97 -6.64 -5.35 -17.24
N PRO A 98 -5.33 -5.61 -17.45
CA PRO A 98 -4.88 -6.64 -18.37
C PRO A 98 -5.35 -8.05 -17.96
N ASP A 99 -5.67 -8.89 -18.93
CA ASP A 99 -6.12 -10.28 -18.72
C ASP A 99 -5.01 -11.20 -18.17
N SER A 100 -3.75 -10.77 -18.25
CA SER A 100 -2.60 -11.46 -17.67
C SER A 100 -2.47 -11.32 -16.13
N MET A 101 -3.33 -10.52 -15.49
CA MET A 101 -3.29 -10.30 -14.05
C MET A 101 -3.87 -11.46 -13.25
N SER A 102 -3.46 -11.57 -11.96
CA SER A 102 -3.81 -12.64 -11.03
C SER A 102 -5.32 -12.93 -11.00
N VAL A 103 -5.65 -14.23 -11.12
CA VAL A 103 -7.04 -14.72 -11.06
C VAL A 103 -7.64 -14.44 -9.69
N GLU A 104 -6.87 -14.61 -8.61
CA GLU A 104 -7.30 -14.39 -7.23
C GLU A 104 -7.76 -12.94 -7.01
N ARG A 105 -7.01 -11.97 -7.52
CA ARG A 105 -7.39 -10.55 -7.43
C ARG A 105 -8.64 -10.23 -8.23
N ARG A 106 -8.78 -10.83 -9.42
CA ARG A 106 -10.01 -10.70 -10.22
C ARG A 106 -11.22 -11.26 -9.50
N GLN A 107 -11.06 -12.42 -8.85
CA GLN A 107 -12.13 -13.05 -8.06
C GLN A 107 -12.52 -12.21 -6.84
N LEU A 108 -11.55 -11.64 -6.12
CA LEU A 108 -11.82 -10.75 -5.00
C LEU A 108 -12.63 -9.52 -5.43
N MET A 109 -12.24 -8.85 -6.51
CA MET A 109 -12.97 -7.67 -7.00
C MET A 109 -14.40 -8.03 -7.43
N LYS A 110 -14.57 -9.16 -8.14
CA LYS A 110 -15.90 -9.67 -8.50
C LYS A 110 -16.75 -10.04 -7.29
N ALA A 111 -16.14 -10.59 -6.24
CA ALA A 111 -16.85 -10.94 -5.00
C ALA A 111 -17.41 -9.70 -4.29
N TYR A 112 -16.75 -8.53 -4.41
CA TYR A 112 -17.27 -7.25 -3.98
C TYR A 112 -18.29 -6.62 -4.96
N GLY A 113 -18.61 -7.29 -6.07
CA GLY A 113 -19.58 -6.80 -7.05
C GLY A 113 -19.00 -5.86 -8.13
N ALA A 114 -17.68 -5.74 -8.24
CA ALA A 114 -17.07 -4.93 -9.29
C ALA A 114 -17.23 -5.57 -10.66
N GLU A 115 -17.55 -4.75 -11.66
CA GLU A 115 -17.49 -5.13 -13.08
C GLU A 115 -16.03 -5.09 -13.54
N LEU A 116 -15.56 -6.18 -14.19
CA LEU A 116 -14.20 -6.24 -14.71
C LEU A 116 -14.21 -6.10 -16.22
N VAL A 117 -13.45 -5.12 -16.71
CA VAL A 117 -13.14 -4.97 -18.14
C VAL A 117 -11.69 -5.40 -18.33
N LEU A 118 -11.52 -6.55 -19.03
CA LEU A 118 -10.19 -7.10 -19.32
C LEU A 118 -9.68 -6.55 -20.65
N THR A 119 -8.43 -6.13 -20.68
CA THR A 119 -7.71 -5.69 -21.88
C THR A 119 -6.62 -6.69 -22.25
N GLU A 120 -6.14 -6.64 -23.50
CA GLU A 120 -5.05 -7.52 -23.95
C GLU A 120 -3.81 -7.38 -23.06
N GLY A 121 -3.33 -8.49 -22.51
CA GLY A 121 -2.17 -8.54 -21.63
C GLY A 121 -0.91 -7.94 -22.25
N ALA A 122 -0.71 -8.09 -23.55
CA ALA A 122 0.42 -7.53 -24.28
C ALA A 122 0.48 -5.98 -24.24
N LYS A 123 -0.67 -5.31 -24.05
CA LYS A 123 -0.74 -3.84 -23.93
C LYS A 123 -0.46 -3.36 -22.51
N GLY A 124 -0.39 -4.26 -21.52
CA GLY A 124 -0.14 -3.96 -20.13
C GLY A 124 -1.08 -2.91 -19.55
N MET A 125 -0.62 -2.20 -18.50
CA MET A 125 -1.42 -1.14 -17.87
C MET A 125 -1.72 0.05 -18.78
N LYS A 126 -0.91 0.32 -19.80
CA LYS A 126 -1.21 1.38 -20.79
C LYS A 126 -2.50 1.09 -21.54
N GLY A 127 -2.73 -0.17 -21.92
CA GLY A 127 -3.98 -0.60 -22.55
C GLY A 127 -5.19 -0.47 -21.64
N ALA A 128 -5.01 -0.80 -20.36
CA ALA A 128 -6.08 -0.67 -19.36
C ALA A 128 -6.45 0.81 -19.10
N ILE A 129 -5.46 1.70 -19.01
CA ILE A 129 -5.69 3.14 -18.86
C ILE A 129 -6.46 3.70 -20.06
N ALA A 130 -6.02 3.40 -21.30
CA ALA A 130 -6.70 3.87 -22.51
C ALA A 130 -8.17 3.41 -22.54
N ARG A 131 -8.44 2.14 -22.20
CA ARG A 131 -9.81 1.62 -22.16
C ARG A 131 -10.66 2.26 -21.04
N ALA A 132 -10.06 2.54 -19.90
CA ALA A 132 -10.76 3.24 -18.82
C ALA A 132 -11.14 4.67 -19.22
N GLU A 133 -10.27 5.37 -19.94
CA GLU A 133 -10.55 6.72 -20.48
C GLU A 133 -11.65 6.70 -21.54
N GLU A 134 -11.73 5.66 -22.38
CA GLU A 134 -12.83 5.45 -23.33
C GLU A 134 -14.15 5.26 -22.59
N LEU A 135 -14.18 4.36 -21.58
CA LEU A 135 -15.36 4.11 -20.75
C LEU A 135 -15.83 5.39 -20.03
N ALA A 136 -14.91 6.21 -19.57
CA ALA A 136 -15.26 7.48 -18.93
C ALA A 136 -15.95 8.46 -19.89
N LYS A 137 -15.63 8.41 -21.19
CA LYS A 137 -16.34 9.19 -22.21
C LYS A 137 -17.70 8.59 -22.56
N GLU A 138 -17.81 7.26 -22.56
CA GLU A 138 -19.06 6.52 -22.80
C GLU A 138 -20.06 6.69 -21.64
N ILE A 139 -19.58 6.92 -20.41
CA ILE A 139 -20.37 7.03 -19.16
C ILE A 139 -20.18 8.42 -18.55
N PRO A 140 -21.01 9.42 -18.92
CA PRO A 140 -20.81 10.81 -18.46
C PRO A 140 -20.87 11.04 -16.96
N SER A 141 -21.52 10.13 -16.19
CA SER A 141 -21.59 10.17 -14.73
C SER A 141 -20.44 9.42 -14.05
N SER A 142 -19.36 9.11 -14.76
CA SER A 142 -18.23 8.39 -14.21
C SER A 142 -17.31 9.30 -13.39
N PHE A 143 -16.72 8.70 -12.36
CA PHE A 143 -15.66 9.28 -11.54
C PHE A 143 -14.40 8.42 -11.63
N PHE A 144 -13.27 9.07 -11.82
CA PHE A 144 -11.96 8.44 -11.96
C PHE A 144 -11.12 8.78 -10.72
N PRO A 145 -10.91 7.84 -9.77
CA PRO A 145 -10.15 8.08 -8.54
C PRO A 145 -8.72 8.57 -8.77
N GLY A 146 -7.97 7.92 -9.67
CA GLY A 146 -6.64 8.37 -10.10
C GLY A 146 -5.57 8.31 -9.01
N GLN A 147 -5.29 7.14 -8.46
CA GLN A 147 -4.42 6.93 -7.30
C GLN A 147 -3.02 7.56 -7.37
N PHE A 148 -2.47 7.77 -8.57
CA PHE A 148 -1.12 8.32 -8.78
C PHE A 148 -1.06 9.85 -8.81
N VAL A 149 -2.23 10.50 -8.93
CA VAL A 149 -2.35 11.96 -9.09
C VAL A 149 -3.29 12.61 -8.08
N ASN A 150 -4.13 11.83 -7.39
CA ASN A 150 -5.14 12.32 -6.49
C ASN A 150 -4.55 12.69 -5.11
N PRO A 151 -4.62 13.97 -4.69
CA PRO A 151 -4.06 14.42 -3.41
C PRO A 151 -4.76 13.81 -2.18
N ALA A 152 -5.97 13.26 -2.33
CA ALA A 152 -6.64 12.53 -1.25
C ALA A 152 -5.85 11.28 -0.81
N ASN A 153 -4.97 10.74 -1.69
CA ASN A 153 -4.12 9.60 -1.36
C ASN A 153 -3.11 9.94 -0.25
N PRO A 154 -2.12 10.83 -0.42
CA PRO A 154 -1.21 11.18 0.68
C PRO A 154 -1.95 11.81 1.87
N LYS A 155 -3.00 12.59 1.64
CA LYS A 155 -3.83 13.17 2.70
C LYS A 155 -4.40 12.10 3.62
N ALA A 156 -4.90 10.98 3.11
CA ALA A 156 -5.41 9.86 3.92
C ALA A 156 -4.36 9.36 4.91
N HIS A 157 -3.11 9.26 4.51
CA HIS A 157 -2.02 8.80 5.36
C HIS A 157 -1.55 9.86 6.35
N PHE A 158 -1.58 11.13 5.96
CA PHE A 158 -1.30 12.24 6.86
C PHE A 158 -2.33 12.31 7.99
N GLU A 159 -3.61 12.09 7.67
CA GLU A 159 -4.72 12.21 8.63
C GLU A 159 -4.97 10.94 9.45
N THR A 160 -4.46 9.78 9.03
CA THR A 160 -4.76 8.50 9.70
C THR A 160 -3.51 7.71 10.05
N THR A 161 -2.75 7.22 9.07
CA THR A 161 -1.61 6.31 9.31
C THR A 161 -0.50 6.97 10.14
N GLY A 162 -0.18 8.22 9.84
CA GLY A 162 0.82 8.99 10.60
C GLY A 162 0.43 9.19 12.06
N PRO A 163 -0.78 9.73 12.35
CA PRO A 163 -1.30 9.85 13.72
C PRO A 163 -1.31 8.54 14.49
N GLU A 164 -1.85 7.46 13.87
CA GLU A 164 -1.91 6.15 14.50
C GLU A 164 -0.52 5.65 14.93
N ILE A 165 0.48 5.73 14.04
CA ILE A 165 1.85 5.32 14.36
C ILE A 165 2.43 6.16 15.51
N TYR A 166 2.25 7.47 15.46
CA TYR A 166 2.78 8.37 16.47
C TYR A 166 2.15 8.15 17.84
N GLU A 167 0.82 7.96 17.88
CA GLU A 167 0.07 7.70 19.11
C GLU A 167 0.40 6.32 19.70
N ASP A 168 0.39 5.26 18.88
CA ASP A 168 0.64 3.89 19.31
C ASP A 168 2.09 3.66 19.81
N THR A 169 3.03 4.55 19.46
CA THR A 169 4.42 4.51 19.89
C THR A 169 4.76 5.52 21.00
N ASP A 170 3.76 6.26 21.53
CA ASP A 170 4.00 7.42 22.42
C ASP A 170 5.01 8.42 21.81
N GLY A 171 5.02 8.58 20.50
CA GLY A 171 5.95 9.43 19.77
C GLY A 171 7.38 8.89 19.66
N LYS A 172 7.64 7.66 20.13
CA LYS A 172 8.98 7.04 20.11
C LYS A 172 9.21 6.34 18.76
N VAL A 173 9.43 7.12 17.72
CA VAL A 173 9.77 6.66 16.36
C VAL A 173 11.07 7.32 15.95
N ASP A 174 12.07 6.54 15.57
CA ASP A 174 13.32 7.04 15.00
C ASP A 174 13.35 6.89 13.47
N TYR A 175 12.79 5.78 12.96
CA TYR A 175 12.71 5.49 11.53
C TYR A 175 11.30 5.07 11.12
N PHE A 176 10.84 5.56 9.97
CA PHE A 176 9.67 5.05 9.28
C PHE A 176 10.07 4.49 7.93
N VAL A 177 9.79 3.21 7.68
CA VAL A 177 10.17 2.48 6.48
C VAL A 177 8.93 2.08 5.69
N ALA A 178 8.86 2.43 4.43
CA ALA A 178 7.75 2.06 3.56
C ALA A 178 8.17 1.83 2.10
N GLY A 179 7.59 0.82 1.47
CA GLY A 179 7.70 0.58 0.03
C GLY A 179 6.96 1.64 -0.79
N VAL A 180 7.56 2.07 -1.90
CA VAL A 180 7.00 3.12 -2.75
C VAL A 180 6.31 2.52 -3.98
N GLY A 181 4.95 2.50 -3.94
CA GLY A 181 4.10 2.23 -5.10
C GLY A 181 3.58 3.54 -5.69
N THR A 182 2.46 4.06 -5.19
CA THR A 182 1.97 5.40 -5.55
C THR A 182 2.73 6.53 -4.84
N GLY A 183 3.43 6.22 -3.75
CA GLY A 183 4.11 7.21 -2.92
C GLY A 183 3.24 7.89 -1.86
N GLY A 184 1.92 7.70 -1.89
CA GLY A 184 1.01 8.35 -0.94
C GLY A 184 1.26 7.96 0.51
N THR A 185 1.54 6.69 0.77
CA THR A 185 1.84 6.19 2.14
C THR A 185 3.06 6.89 2.73
N ILE A 186 4.18 6.89 2.02
CA ILE A 186 5.43 7.46 2.53
C ILE A 186 5.34 8.98 2.63
N THR A 187 4.68 9.63 1.67
CA THR A 187 4.47 11.09 1.67
C THR A 187 3.63 11.49 2.88
N GLY A 188 2.39 11.04 2.97
CA GLY A 188 1.48 11.51 4.02
C GLY A 188 1.94 11.10 5.42
N THR A 189 2.38 9.85 5.62
CA THR A 189 2.89 9.39 6.91
C THR A 189 4.18 10.10 7.29
N GLY A 190 5.11 10.23 6.35
CA GLY A 190 6.39 10.89 6.57
C GLY A 190 6.25 12.37 6.91
N GLU A 191 5.40 13.11 6.18
CA GLU A 191 5.08 14.51 6.47
C GLU A 191 4.49 14.67 7.88
N TYR A 192 3.53 13.82 8.25
CA TYR A 192 2.95 13.87 9.59
C TYR A 192 3.99 13.60 10.68
N LEU A 193 4.76 12.52 10.56
CA LEU A 193 5.76 12.16 11.56
C LEU A 193 6.84 13.25 11.71
N LYS A 194 7.35 13.77 10.60
CA LYS A 194 8.32 14.89 10.61
C LYS A 194 7.72 16.19 11.14
N SER A 195 6.44 16.43 10.98
CA SER A 195 5.76 17.59 11.60
C SER A 195 5.74 17.51 13.13
N LYS A 196 5.77 16.28 13.68
CA LYS A 196 5.84 16.05 15.13
C LYS A 196 7.28 16.04 15.66
N ASN A 197 8.18 15.41 14.93
CA ASN A 197 9.60 15.34 15.26
C ASN A 197 10.43 15.33 13.95
N PRO A 198 11.07 16.44 13.59
CA PRO A 198 11.88 16.54 12.37
C PRO A 198 13.10 15.60 12.35
N ALA A 199 13.50 15.02 13.49
CA ALA A 199 14.59 14.06 13.55
C ALA A 199 14.21 12.65 13.13
N ILE A 200 12.91 12.36 12.94
CA ILE A 200 12.45 11.06 12.41
C ILE A 200 12.94 10.92 10.98
N ARG A 201 13.64 9.82 10.71
CA ARG A 201 14.12 9.49 9.38
C ARG A 201 13.10 8.66 8.63
N VAL A 202 12.79 9.08 7.43
CA VAL A 202 11.86 8.41 6.51
C VAL A 202 12.67 7.67 5.45
N VAL A 203 12.43 6.38 5.29
CA VAL A 203 13.20 5.51 4.39
C VAL A 203 12.26 4.92 3.33
N ALA A 204 12.57 5.26 2.08
CA ALA A 204 11.86 4.75 0.91
C ALA A 204 12.44 3.40 0.47
N VAL A 205 11.57 2.44 0.15
CA VAL A 205 11.99 1.14 -0.38
C VAL A 205 11.52 0.99 -1.81
N GLU A 206 12.43 0.62 -2.71
CA GLU A 206 12.16 0.34 -4.12
C GLU A 206 12.77 -0.96 -4.59
N PRO A 207 12.27 -1.59 -5.69
CA PRO A 207 12.93 -2.76 -6.26
C PRO A 207 14.28 -2.36 -6.88
N LYS A 208 15.33 -3.08 -6.57
CA LYS A 208 16.69 -2.83 -7.07
C LYS A 208 16.79 -2.88 -8.60
N THR A 209 16.04 -3.77 -9.23
CA THR A 209 15.99 -3.87 -10.70
C THR A 209 15.08 -2.82 -11.36
N SER A 210 14.36 -2.02 -10.57
CA SER A 210 13.52 -0.88 -11.02
C SER A 210 13.71 0.30 -10.09
N ALA A 211 14.96 0.75 -9.97
CA ALA A 211 15.43 1.74 -9.01
C ALA A 211 15.20 3.17 -9.51
N VAL A 212 13.94 3.50 -9.80
CA VAL A 212 13.56 4.79 -10.39
C VAL A 212 13.86 5.96 -9.48
N LEU A 213 13.69 5.80 -8.17
CA LEU A 213 13.90 6.88 -7.21
C LEU A 213 15.38 7.18 -6.99
N SER A 214 16.24 6.16 -6.97
CA SER A 214 17.68 6.32 -6.72
C SER A 214 18.50 6.51 -7.99
N THR A 215 18.12 5.90 -9.13
CA THR A 215 18.91 5.90 -10.36
C THR A 215 18.19 6.46 -11.58
N GLY A 216 16.88 6.67 -11.51
CA GLY A 216 16.05 7.06 -12.65
C GLY A 216 15.73 5.91 -13.63
N VAL A 217 16.16 4.66 -13.34
CA VAL A 217 16.06 3.54 -14.28
C VAL A 217 14.91 2.61 -13.87
N ALA A 218 13.93 2.44 -14.74
CA ALA A 218 12.86 1.47 -14.61
C ALA A 218 13.28 0.12 -15.21
N GLY A 219 12.81 -0.97 -14.61
CA GLY A 219 13.06 -2.33 -15.10
C GLY A 219 12.05 -3.34 -14.57
N PRO A 220 12.07 -4.58 -15.08
CA PRO A 220 11.20 -5.64 -14.60
C PRO A 220 11.60 -6.09 -13.18
N HIS A 221 10.60 -6.34 -12.35
CA HIS A 221 10.78 -6.88 -10.99
C HIS A 221 9.59 -7.75 -10.59
N LYS A 222 9.74 -8.50 -9.49
CA LYS A 222 8.72 -9.41 -8.95
C LYS A 222 8.08 -8.91 -7.65
N ILE A 223 8.48 -7.76 -7.13
CA ILE A 223 7.96 -7.19 -5.87
C ILE A 223 6.65 -6.47 -6.18
N GLN A 224 5.53 -7.21 -6.16
CA GLN A 224 4.22 -6.64 -6.46
C GLN A 224 3.83 -5.57 -5.44
N GLY A 225 3.18 -4.50 -5.94
CA GLY A 225 2.63 -3.41 -5.10
C GLY A 225 3.52 -2.18 -4.94
N ILE A 226 4.80 -2.27 -5.30
CA ILE A 226 5.75 -1.15 -5.34
C ILE A 226 6.47 -1.08 -6.69
N GLY A 227 7.27 -0.04 -6.93
CA GLY A 227 8.06 0.07 -8.16
C GLY A 227 7.21 0.31 -9.41
N ALA A 228 6.46 1.41 -9.45
CA ALA A 228 5.55 1.76 -10.56
C ALA A 228 6.25 1.98 -11.92
N GLY A 229 7.59 2.09 -11.93
CA GLY A 229 8.37 2.35 -13.14
C GLY A 229 8.45 3.83 -13.53
N PHE A 230 7.91 4.71 -12.72
CA PHE A 230 7.96 6.17 -12.85
C PHE A 230 7.84 6.83 -11.47
N VAL A 231 8.15 8.12 -11.37
CA VAL A 231 7.92 8.90 -10.14
C VAL A 231 6.48 9.40 -10.13
N PRO A 232 5.63 8.93 -9.18
CA PRO A 232 4.22 9.34 -9.12
C PRO A 232 4.08 10.83 -8.73
N GLN A 233 3.02 11.48 -9.23
CA GLN A 233 2.77 12.89 -8.94
C GLN A 233 2.46 13.16 -7.45
N VAL A 234 1.83 12.21 -6.75
CA VAL A 234 1.51 12.35 -5.33
C VAL A 234 2.68 12.05 -4.39
N LEU A 235 3.84 11.63 -4.93
CA LEU A 235 5.05 11.40 -4.14
C LEU A 235 5.79 12.72 -3.93
N ASP A 236 5.92 13.14 -2.67
CA ASP A 236 6.91 14.16 -2.30
C ASP A 236 8.30 13.52 -2.19
N THR A 237 9.15 13.78 -3.17
CA THR A 237 10.52 13.25 -3.19
C THR A 237 11.46 13.88 -2.15
N LYS A 238 10.99 14.84 -1.37
CA LYS A 238 11.74 15.49 -0.29
C LYS A 238 11.39 14.94 1.09
N VAL A 239 10.34 14.09 1.18
CA VAL A 239 9.88 13.57 2.47
C VAL A 239 10.81 12.51 3.03
N TYR A 240 11.44 11.70 2.18
CA TYR A 240 12.35 10.64 2.61
C TYR A 240 13.80 11.11 2.66
N ASP A 241 14.54 10.55 3.61
CA ASP A 241 15.95 10.86 3.88
C ASP A 241 16.89 9.85 3.23
N GLU A 242 16.38 8.66 2.93
CA GLU A 242 17.16 7.55 2.38
C GLU A 242 16.29 6.69 1.46
N ILE A 243 16.91 6.08 0.45
CA ILE A 243 16.30 5.10 -0.44
C ILE A 243 17.06 3.79 -0.30
N VAL A 244 16.34 2.69 -0.06
CA VAL A 244 16.90 1.34 0.03
C VAL A 244 16.37 0.47 -1.12
N PRO A 245 17.21 0.17 -2.12
CA PRO A 245 16.87 -0.77 -3.18
C PRO A 245 16.92 -2.22 -2.65
N VAL A 246 15.88 -3.02 -2.94
CA VAL A 246 15.75 -4.40 -2.45
C VAL A 246 15.67 -5.39 -3.61
N ASP A 247 16.41 -6.50 -3.51
CA ASP A 247 16.33 -7.60 -4.48
C ASP A 247 15.04 -8.42 -4.29
N ASN A 248 14.57 -9.08 -5.37
CA ASN A 248 13.37 -9.91 -5.30
C ASN A 248 13.53 -11.06 -4.28
N ASP A 249 14.66 -11.72 -4.26
CA ASP A 249 14.92 -12.88 -3.39
C ASP A 249 14.98 -12.48 -1.92
N ASP A 250 15.52 -11.31 -1.61
CA ASP A 250 15.53 -10.73 -0.26
C ASP A 250 14.11 -10.44 0.21
N ALA A 251 13.26 -9.86 -0.66
CA ALA A 251 11.86 -9.62 -0.36
C ALA A 251 11.09 -10.91 -0.08
N PHE A 252 11.29 -11.96 -0.90
CA PHE A 252 10.65 -13.26 -0.71
C PHE A 252 11.11 -13.95 0.58
N THR A 253 12.42 -14.00 0.80
CA THR A 253 13.00 -14.67 1.98
C THR A 253 12.53 -13.99 3.26
N THR A 254 12.54 -12.67 3.30
CA THR A 254 12.11 -11.90 4.48
C THR A 254 10.60 -11.99 4.68
N GLY A 255 9.79 -11.99 3.61
CA GLY A 255 8.34 -12.19 3.71
C GLY A 255 7.98 -13.55 4.33
N ARG A 256 8.68 -14.62 3.94
CA ARG A 256 8.54 -15.96 4.55
C ARG A 256 8.97 -16.00 6.02
N LEU A 257 10.02 -15.23 6.36
CA LEU A 257 10.53 -15.15 7.73
C LEU A 257 9.44 -14.65 8.71
N VAL A 258 8.67 -13.65 8.32
CA VAL A 258 7.57 -13.12 9.15
C VAL A 258 6.56 -14.22 9.50
N GLY A 259 6.11 -14.97 8.50
CA GLY A 259 5.16 -16.07 8.72
C GLY A 259 5.71 -17.14 9.66
N ARG A 260 6.98 -17.53 9.48
CA ARG A 260 7.62 -18.61 10.25
C ARG A 260 8.01 -18.20 11.67
N LYS A 261 8.28 -16.93 11.92
CA LYS A 261 8.80 -16.47 13.21
C LYS A 261 7.74 -15.72 14.03
N GLU A 262 6.92 -14.89 13.38
CA GLU A 262 5.94 -14.04 14.08
C GLU A 262 4.49 -14.53 13.91
N GLY A 263 4.27 -15.58 13.09
CA GLY A 263 2.94 -16.16 12.88
C GLY A 263 1.99 -15.28 12.04
N VAL A 264 2.54 -14.37 11.24
CA VAL A 264 1.78 -13.41 10.43
C VAL A 264 2.16 -13.55 8.97
N LEU A 265 1.18 -13.81 8.09
CA LEU A 265 1.41 -13.88 6.66
C LEU A 265 1.28 -12.50 6.03
N VAL A 266 2.34 -12.07 5.34
CA VAL A 266 2.41 -10.75 4.68
C VAL A 266 2.76 -10.89 3.21
N GLY A 267 2.45 -9.85 2.40
CA GLY A 267 2.76 -9.83 0.99
C GLY A 267 4.23 -9.56 0.66
N ILE A 268 4.58 -9.65 -0.63
CA ILE A 268 5.97 -9.53 -1.12
C ILE A 268 6.57 -8.16 -0.78
N SER A 269 5.80 -7.08 -0.96
CA SER A 269 6.28 -5.72 -0.65
C SER A 269 6.48 -5.48 0.85
N SER A 270 5.76 -6.22 1.71
CA SER A 270 6.01 -6.23 3.16
C SER A 270 7.37 -6.86 3.47
N GLY A 271 7.71 -7.96 2.79
CA GLY A 271 9.03 -8.58 2.90
C GLY A 271 10.15 -7.64 2.47
N ALA A 272 9.96 -6.89 1.38
CA ALA A 272 10.92 -5.89 0.93
C ALA A 272 11.11 -4.76 1.95
N ALA A 273 10.02 -4.22 2.49
CA ALA A 273 10.08 -3.16 3.51
C ALA A 273 10.76 -3.66 4.80
N LEU A 274 10.44 -4.88 5.23
CA LEU A 274 11.07 -5.45 6.41
C LEU A 274 12.55 -5.74 6.20
N TRP A 275 12.95 -6.22 5.03
CA TRP A 275 14.37 -6.41 4.73
C TRP A 275 15.16 -5.10 4.92
N ALA A 276 14.64 -4.00 4.38
CA ALA A 276 15.24 -2.69 4.57
C ALA A 276 15.30 -2.28 6.05
N ALA A 277 14.23 -2.53 6.82
CA ALA A 277 14.20 -2.26 8.25
C ALA A 277 15.23 -3.09 9.04
N ILE A 278 15.42 -4.36 8.67
CA ILE A 278 16.44 -5.23 9.27
C ILE A 278 17.84 -4.71 8.97
N GLU A 279 18.12 -4.30 7.73
CA GLU A 279 19.44 -3.75 7.37
C GLU A 279 19.72 -2.43 8.10
N LEU A 280 18.71 -1.59 8.33
CA LEU A 280 18.83 -0.42 9.21
C LEU A 280 19.10 -0.81 10.65
N ALA A 281 18.38 -1.81 11.19
CA ALA A 281 18.51 -2.27 12.57
C ALA A 281 19.89 -2.88 12.89
N LYS A 282 20.61 -3.41 11.88
CA LYS A 282 21.98 -3.93 11.99
C LYS A 282 23.04 -2.84 12.11
N ARG A 283 22.71 -1.59 11.80
CA ARG A 283 23.68 -0.49 11.86
C ARG A 283 24.05 -0.16 13.29
N PRO A 284 25.31 0.17 13.58
CA PRO A 284 25.74 0.50 14.95
C PRO A 284 24.99 1.68 15.60
N ASP A 285 24.62 2.66 14.79
CA ASP A 285 23.88 3.86 15.20
C ASP A 285 22.37 3.62 15.39
N SER A 286 21.90 2.41 15.11
CA SER A 286 20.51 2.00 15.35
C SER A 286 20.28 1.33 16.70
N GLU A 287 21.31 1.14 17.54
CA GLU A 287 21.16 0.57 18.87
C GLU A 287 20.20 1.41 19.73
N GLY A 288 19.17 0.76 20.29
CA GLY A 288 18.13 1.39 21.10
C GLY A 288 17.10 2.19 20.30
N LYS A 289 17.18 2.21 18.98
CA LYS A 289 16.24 2.91 18.09
C LYS A 289 14.95 2.11 17.85
N THR A 290 13.88 2.84 17.55
CA THR A 290 12.58 2.28 17.15
C THR A 290 12.36 2.51 15.65
N ILE A 291 12.23 1.42 14.92
CA ILE A 291 12.01 1.38 13.47
C ILE A 291 10.57 0.91 13.23
N VAL A 292 9.73 1.78 12.67
CA VAL A 292 8.39 1.39 12.25
C VAL A 292 8.43 1.04 10.76
N VAL A 293 8.01 -0.17 10.43
CA VAL A 293 7.90 -0.66 9.04
C VAL A 293 6.45 -0.90 8.68
N LEU A 294 5.99 -0.33 7.55
CA LEU A 294 4.63 -0.54 7.08
C LEU A 294 4.56 -1.82 6.24
N MET A 295 3.68 -2.73 6.63
CA MET A 295 3.37 -3.97 5.93
C MET A 295 2.03 -3.84 5.20
N PRO A 296 2.06 -3.65 3.85
CA PRO A 296 0.90 -3.17 3.11
C PRO A 296 -0.29 -4.11 3.04
N ASP A 297 -0.08 -5.44 2.99
CA ASP A 297 -1.17 -6.39 2.76
C ASP A 297 -0.91 -7.80 3.31
N THR A 298 -1.96 -8.65 3.23
CA THR A 298 -1.94 -10.05 3.65
C THR A 298 -1.15 -10.93 2.70
N GLY A 299 -0.54 -11.99 3.24
CA GLY A 299 0.11 -13.05 2.46
C GLY A 299 -0.85 -13.96 1.70
N ASP A 300 -2.11 -14.02 2.07
CA ASP A 300 -3.11 -14.91 1.45
C ASP A 300 -3.27 -14.67 -0.07
N ARG A 301 -2.99 -13.46 -0.53
CA ARG A 301 -3.03 -13.07 -1.95
C ARG A 301 -1.86 -13.60 -2.77
N TYR A 302 -0.89 -14.26 -2.13
CA TYR A 302 0.39 -14.66 -2.72
C TYR A 302 0.70 -16.14 -2.56
N LEU A 303 -0.27 -16.95 -2.06
CA LEU A 303 -0.08 -18.39 -1.80
C LEU A 303 0.30 -19.18 -3.07
N SER A 304 -0.19 -18.76 -4.25
CA SER A 304 0.15 -19.35 -5.55
C SER A 304 1.40 -18.76 -6.21
N THR A 305 2.07 -17.80 -5.55
CA THR A 305 3.27 -17.14 -6.09
C THR A 305 4.54 -17.72 -5.50
N THR A 306 5.71 -17.35 -6.08
CA THR A 306 7.04 -17.73 -5.57
C THR A 306 7.32 -17.24 -4.14
N LEU A 307 6.45 -16.43 -3.54
CA LEU A 307 6.60 -16.08 -2.13
C LEU A 307 6.42 -17.32 -1.24
N PHE A 308 5.40 -18.15 -1.50
CA PHE A 308 5.05 -19.31 -0.69
C PHE A 308 5.07 -20.65 -1.45
N ALA A 309 4.99 -20.63 -2.80
CA ALA A 309 5.14 -21.84 -3.58
C ALA A 309 6.61 -22.32 -3.52
N GLU A 310 6.80 -23.64 -3.32
CA GLU A 310 8.10 -24.33 -3.36
C GLU A 310 8.63 -24.46 -4.79
#